data_e7554443ab07d009ac57e440823cf23c
#
_entry.id   e7554443ab07d009ac57e440823cf23c
#
_cell.length_a   1.000
_cell.length_b   1.000
_cell.length_c   1.000
_cell.angle_alpha   90.00
_cell.angle_beta   90.00
_cell.angle_gamma   90.00
#
_symmetry.space_group_name_H-M   'P 1'
#
loop_
_entity.id
_entity.type
_entity.pdbx_description
1 polymer ?
#
loop_
_entity_poly.entity_id
_entity_poly.type
_entity_poly.pdbx_seq_one_letter_code
_entity_poly.pdbx_strand_id
1 'polypeptide(L)'
;MGKFVVKKTNTGFTWSLKAGNGEVIAIGGEVFNTLASAKGGCESVAKNAPVANLEDQTAEGFETAKCPKFEIYTDKKGETRFRLKATNGQVIAASEGYTTKAACKNGIESVRKNAADAPIEEIKD
;
A
#
# COMPACT_ATOMS: atom_id res chain seq x y z
N MET A 1 -15.06 -4.94 5.44
CA MET A 1 -14.83 -3.66 4.76
C MET A 1 -13.64 -2.95 5.40
N GLY A 2 -12.70 -2.47 4.57
CA GLY A 2 -11.48 -1.85 5.08
C GLY A 2 -11.63 -0.37 5.40
N LYS A 3 -10.61 0.19 6.01
CA LYS A 3 -10.55 1.63 6.26
C LYS A 3 -9.10 2.11 6.27
N PHE A 4 -8.90 3.37 5.91
CA PHE A 4 -7.62 4.05 6.10
C PHE A 4 -7.64 4.71 7.48
N VAL A 5 -6.51 4.63 8.17
CA VAL A 5 -6.35 5.28 9.47
C VAL A 5 -5.18 6.23 9.36
N VAL A 6 -5.44 7.52 9.59
CA VAL A 6 -4.40 8.56 9.57
C VAL A 6 -4.07 8.91 11.02
N LYS A 7 -2.79 8.87 11.34
CA LYS A 7 -2.30 9.12 12.70
C LYS A 7 -1.25 10.22 12.71
N LYS A 8 -1.37 11.14 13.67
CA LYS A 8 -0.34 12.16 13.90
C LYS A 8 0.84 11.55 14.66
N THR A 9 2.04 11.86 14.19
CA THR A 9 3.30 11.44 14.85
C THR A 9 4.11 12.68 15.24
N ASN A 10 5.24 12.48 15.91
CA ASN A 10 6.12 13.59 16.31
C ASN A 10 6.68 14.36 15.12
N THR A 11 6.76 13.73 13.95
CA THR A 11 7.36 14.32 12.75
C THR A 11 6.35 14.68 11.66
N GLY A 12 5.08 14.34 11.85
CA GLY A 12 4.04 14.62 10.85
C GLY A 12 2.89 13.64 10.94
N PHE A 13 2.39 13.20 9.78
CA PHE A 13 1.24 12.29 9.68
C PHE A 13 1.61 11.05 8.89
N THR A 14 1.13 9.90 9.36
CA THR A 14 1.25 8.63 8.64
C THR A 14 -0.13 8.03 8.46
N TRP A 15 -0.25 7.10 7.52
CA TRP A 15 -1.52 6.38 7.36
C TRP A 15 -1.26 4.88 7.21
N SER A 16 -2.27 4.11 7.54
CA SER A 16 -2.30 2.68 7.30
C SER A 16 -3.65 2.29 6.72
N LEU A 17 -3.68 1.21 5.96
CA LEU A 17 -4.91 0.63 5.45
C LEU A 17 -5.18 -0.66 6.22
N LYS A 18 -6.34 -0.74 6.85
CA LYS A 18 -6.77 -1.92 7.59
C LYS A 18 -7.83 -2.68 6.80
N ALA A 19 -7.73 -4.00 6.81
CA ALA A 19 -8.76 -4.86 6.25
C ALA A 19 -9.95 -4.94 7.20
N GLY A 20 -11.03 -5.59 6.76
CA GLY A 20 -12.24 -5.72 7.58
C GLY A 20 -12.02 -6.44 8.92
N ASN A 21 -10.98 -7.27 9.02
CA ASN A 21 -10.62 -7.95 10.28
C ASN A 21 -9.73 -7.11 11.20
N GLY A 22 -9.43 -5.86 10.82
CA GLY A 22 -8.60 -4.96 11.62
C GLY A 22 -7.10 -5.09 11.40
N GLU A 23 -6.64 -6.00 10.55
CA GLU A 23 -5.22 -6.14 10.25
C GLU A 23 -4.73 -5.05 9.30
N VAL A 24 -3.51 -4.53 9.57
CA VAL A 24 -2.87 -3.56 8.69
C VAL A 24 -2.33 -4.31 7.47
N ILE A 25 -2.81 -3.95 6.29
CA ILE A 25 -2.41 -4.60 5.02
C ILE A 25 -1.50 -3.72 4.16
N ALA A 26 -1.47 -2.42 4.43
CA ALA A 26 -0.56 -1.51 3.73
C ALA A 26 -0.33 -0.27 4.57
N ILE A 27 0.81 0.38 4.36
CA ILE A 27 1.15 1.64 5.04
C ILE A 27 1.59 2.66 4.00
N GLY A 28 1.54 3.93 4.38
CA GLY A 28 2.05 5.00 3.53
C GLY A 28 3.57 4.88 3.38
N GLY A 29 4.08 5.24 2.20
CA GLY A 29 5.50 5.15 1.90
C GLY A 29 6.37 6.20 2.59
N GLU A 30 5.75 7.23 3.18
CA GLU A 30 6.49 8.33 3.79
C GLU A 30 5.67 9.02 4.88
N VAL A 31 6.34 9.88 5.65
CA VAL A 31 5.68 10.74 6.64
C VAL A 31 5.26 12.02 5.94
N PHE A 32 4.00 12.39 6.08
CA PHE A 32 3.45 13.61 5.47
C PHE A 32 3.50 14.78 6.44
N ASN A 33 3.74 15.96 5.92
CA ASN A 33 3.85 17.18 6.75
C ASN A 33 2.49 17.70 7.23
N THR A 34 1.42 17.41 6.48
CA THR A 34 0.08 17.91 6.81
C THR A 34 -0.94 16.77 6.75
N LEU A 35 -2.04 16.96 7.46
CA LEU A 35 -3.17 16.02 7.41
C LEU A 35 -3.73 15.91 5.98
N ALA A 36 -3.84 17.02 5.28
CA ALA A 36 -4.35 17.03 3.90
C ALA A 36 -3.49 16.18 2.99
N SER A 37 -2.15 16.25 3.12
CA SER A 37 -1.23 15.44 2.33
C SER A 37 -1.38 13.96 2.62
N ALA A 38 -1.53 13.59 3.91
CA ALA A 38 -1.73 12.19 4.31
C ALA A 38 -3.04 11.65 3.72
N LYS A 39 -4.12 12.43 3.80
CA LYS A 39 -5.40 12.04 3.20
C LYS A 39 -5.29 11.91 1.68
N GLY A 40 -4.51 12.79 1.03
CA GLY A 40 -4.23 12.69 -0.40
C GLY A 40 -3.53 11.39 -0.75
N GLY A 41 -2.62 10.92 0.11
CA GLY A 41 -1.98 9.62 -0.05
C GLY A 41 -2.98 8.47 -0.02
N CYS A 42 -3.91 8.50 0.95
CA CYS A 42 -4.98 7.50 1.04
C CYS A 42 -5.85 7.50 -0.22
N GLU A 43 -6.25 8.68 -0.69
CA GLU A 43 -7.05 8.82 -1.90
C GLU A 43 -6.32 8.30 -3.13
N SER A 44 -5.01 8.52 -3.21
CA SER A 44 -4.18 8.03 -4.30
C SER A 44 -4.18 6.50 -4.34
N VAL A 45 -4.08 5.84 -3.17
CA VAL A 45 -4.15 4.39 -3.08
C VAL A 45 -5.53 3.89 -3.50
N ALA A 46 -6.59 4.53 -3.02
CA ALA A 46 -7.96 4.15 -3.37
C ALA A 46 -8.21 4.23 -4.88
N LYS A 47 -7.62 5.23 -5.53
CA LYS A 47 -7.76 5.45 -6.97
C LYS A 47 -6.91 4.48 -7.79
N ASN A 48 -5.68 4.23 -7.37
CA ASN A 48 -4.72 3.46 -8.18
C ASN A 48 -4.77 1.95 -7.95
N ALA A 49 -5.02 1.50 -6.71
CA ALA A 49 -4.98 0.07 -6.39
C ALA A 49 -5.92 -0.79 -7.26
N PRO A 50 -7.19 -0.40 -7.48
CA PRO A 50 -8.09 -1.25 -8.26
C PRO A 50 -7.67 -1.45 -9.72
N VAL A 51 -6.91 -0.51 -10.29
CA VAL A 51 -6.52 -0.55 -11.72
C VAL A 51 -5.04 -0.82 -11.93
N ALA A 52 -4.28 -0.99 -10.86
CA ALA A 52 -2.83 -1.18 -10.93
C ALA A 52 -2.47 -2.52 -11.59
N ASN A 53 -1.42 -2.48 -12.40
CA ASN A 53 -0.83 -3.69 -12.98
C ASN A 53 -0.04 -4.44 -11.90
N LEU A 54 0.35 -5.68 -12.20
CA LEU A 54 1.17 -6.48 -11.29
C LEU A 54 2.52 -6.76 -11.94
N GLU A 55 3.61 -6.42 -11.25
CA GLU A 55 4.96 -6.71 -11.69
C GLU A 55 5.62 -7.58 -10.62
N ASP A 56 5.88 -8.84 -10.97
CA ASP A 56 6.52 -9.79 -10.06
C ASP A 56 8.02 -9.82 -10.31
N GLN A 57 8.76 -9.03 -9.54
CA GLN A 57 10.21 -8.92 -9.68
C GLN A 57 10.95 -10.15 -9.13
N THR A 58 10.23 -11.07 -8.49
CA THR A 58 10.81 -12.33 -8.00
C THR A 58 10.83 -13.41 -9.08
N ALA A 59 10.08 -13.21 -10.16
CA ALA A 59 10.02 -14.15 -11.27
C ALA A 59 11.22 -13.96 -12.19
N GLU A 60 11.82 -15.04 -12.64
CA GLU A 60 12.92 -14.98 -13.59
C GLU A 60 12.41 -14.42 -14.93
N GLY A 61 13.13 -13.42 -15.45
CA GLY A 61 12.76 -12.82 -16.73
C GLY A 61 11.49 -11.95 -16.67
N PHE A 62 11.15 -11.41 -15.49
CA PHE A 62 9.96 -10.58 -15.37
C PHE A 62 10.01 -9.36 -16.30
N GLU A 63 8.83 -8.94 -16.75
CA GLU A 63 8.70 -7.74 -17.58
C GLU A 63 8.25 -6.56 -16.74
N THR A 64 8.79 -5.37 -17.03
CA THR A 64 8.40 -4.14 -16.37
C THR A 64 6.98 -3.75 -16.78
N ALA A 65 6.09 -3.59 -15.80
CA ALA A 65 4.72 -3.15 -16.03
C ALA A 65 4.63 -1.62 -16.03
N LYS A 66 3.57 -1.11 -16.63
CA LYS A 66 3.30 0.34 -16.62
C LYS A 66 2.65 0.75 -15.30
N CYS A 67 2.95 1.96 -14.85
CA CYS A 67 2.29 2.54 -13.68
C CYS A 67 0.86 2.97 -14.01
N PRO A 68 -0.09 2.88 -13.05
CA PRO A 68 0.15 2.44 -11.68
C PRO A 68 0.36 0.92 -11.62
N LYS A 69 1.17 0.48 -10.65
CA LYS A 69 1.47 -0.95 -10.56
C LYS A 69 1.81 -1.34 -9.12
N PHE A 70 1.54 -2.61 -8.79
CA PHE A 70 2.11 -3.26 -7.62
C PHE A 70 3.39 -3.96 -8.05
N GLU A 71 4.45 -3.77 -7.29
CA GLU A 71 5.72 -4.48 -7.49
C GLU A 71 5.92 -5.47 -6.35
N ILE A 72 6.13 -6.73 -6.70
CA ILE A 72 6.48 -7.77 -5.72
C ILE A 72 8.00 -7.94 -5.77
N TYR A 73 8.64 -7.89 -4.62
CA TYR A 73 10.09 -8.05 -4.53
C TYR A 73 10.48 -8.80 -3.25
N THR A 74 11.73 -9.28 -3.22
CA THR A 74 12.28 -9.94 -2.04
C THR A 74 13.15 -8.94 -1.29
N ASP A 75 12.94 -8.80 0.02
CA ASP A 75 13.73 -7.88 0.84
C ASP A 75 15.04 -8.52 1.30
N LYS A 76 15.82 -7.77 2.06
CA LYS A 76 17.14 -8.22 2.55
C LYS A 76 17.06 -9.42 3.48
N LYS A 77 15.91 -9.63 4.14
CA LYS A 77 15.69 -10.76 5.04
C LYS A 77 15.19 -12.00 4.33
N GLY A 78 14.94 -11.91 3.02
CA GLY A 78 14.40 -13.00 2.23
C GLY A 78 12.87 -13.08 2.25
N GLU A 79 12.21 -12.10 2.83
CA GLU A 79 10.75 -12.05 2.83
C GLU A 79 10.22 -11.38 1.56
N THR A 80 9.03 -11.78 1.16
CA THR A 80 8.37 -11.20 -0.02
C THR A 80 7.54 -9.99 0.41
N ARG A 81 7.73 -8.88 -0.28
CA ARG A 81 7.02 -7.62 -0.01
C ARG A 81 6.40 -7.09 -1.28
N PHE A 82 5.41 -6.21 -1.15
CA PHE A 82 4.91 -5.46 -2.29
C PHE A 82 4.94 -3.97 -1.99
N ARG A 83 4.94 -3.19 -3.07
CA ARG A 83 4.74 -1.75 -3.00
C ARG A 83 3.85 -1.34 -4.15
N LEU A 84 3.10 -0.26 -3.96
CA LEU A 84 2.22 0.29 -4.99
C LEU A 84 2.82 1.60 -5.49
N LYS A 85 2.98 1.70 -6.81
CA LYS A 85 3.42 2.94 -7.46
C LYS A 85 2.24 3.59 -8.16
N ALA A 86 2.12 4.91 -7.99
CA ALA A 86 1.11 5.71 -8.68
C ALA A 86 1.51 5.93 -10.14
N THR A 87 0.64 6.57 -10.91
CA THR A 87 0.87 6.87 -12.32
C THR A 87 2.17 7.62 -12.58
N ASN A 88 2.62 8.44 -11.62
CA ASN A 88 3.89 9.19 -11.75
C ASN A 88 5.13 8.39 -11.34
N GLY A 89 4.96 7.10 -10.99
CA GLY A 89 6.06 6.23 -10.60
C GLY A 89 6.48 6.33 -9.15
N GLN A 90 5.85 7.16 -8.35
CA GLN A 90 6.18 7.29 -6.92
C GLN A 90 5.56 6.16 -6.11
N VAL A 91 6.31 5.66 -5.11
CA VAL A 91 5.80 4.66 -4.17
C VAL A 91 4.80 5.35 -3.24
N ILE A 92 3.55 4.91 -3.28
CA ILE A 92 2.48 5.48 -2.46
C ILE A 92 2.02 4.56 -1.33
N ALA A 93 2.36 3.27 -1.40
CA ALA A 93 2.03 2.31 -0.35
C ALA A 93 3.05 1.19 -0.34
N ALA A 94 3.22 0.56 0.82
CA ALA A 94 4.13 -0.57 0.99
C ALA A 94 3.53 -1.56 1.98
N SER A 95 3.98 -2.81 1.91
CA SER A 95 3.52 -3.88 2.80
C SER A 95 4.59 -4.29 3.80
N GLU A 96 4.18 -5.11 4.77
CA GLU A 96 5.09 -5.85 5.61
C GLU A 96 5.68 -7.01 4.82
N GLY A 97 6.67 -7.69 5.38
CA GLY A 97 7.24 -8.89 4.79
C GLY A 97 6.32 -10.09 4.96
N TYR A 98 6.13 -10.83 3.88
CA TYR A 98 5.36 -12.08 3.88
C TYR A 98 6.33 -13.25 3.75
N THR A 99 5.99 -14.37 4.37
CA THR A 99 6.84 -15.58 4.33
C THR A 99 6.74 -16.28 2.97
N THR A 100 5.66 -16.08 2.22
CA THR A 100 5.45 -16.69 0.91
C THR A 100 4.98 -15.67 -0.11
N LYS A 101 5.23 -15.95 -1.38
CA LYS A 101 4.73 -15.13 -2.48
C LYS A 101 3.20 -15.19 -2.56
N ALA A 102 2.62 -16.37 -2.29
CA ALA A 102 1.17 -16.52 -2.28
C ALA A 102 0.50 -15.59 -1.26
N ALA A 103 1.07 -15.51 -0.05
CA ALA A 103 0.56 -14.60 0.99
C ALA A 103 0.68 -13.14 0.55
N CYS A 104 1.79 -12.78 -0.11
CA CYS A 104 2.00 -11.42 -0.62
C CYS A 104 0.95 -11.06 -1.68
N LYS A 105 0.67 -11.98 -2.61
CA LYS A 105 -0.36 -11.77 -3.64
C LYS A 105 -1.74 -11.62 -3.02
N ASN A 106 -2.04 -12.39 -1.99
CA ASN A 106 -3.30 -12.24 -1.24
C ASN A 106 -3.40 -10.86 -0.58
N GLY A 107 -2.28 -10.35 -0.06
CA GLY A 107 -2.20 -9.00 0.48
C GLY A 107 -2.51 -7.93 -0.57
N ILE A 108 -1.98 -8.09 -1.78
CA ILE A 108 -2.25 -7.18 -2.90
C ILE A 108 -3.75 -7.18 -3.24
N GLU A 109 -4.38 -8.36 -3.35
CA GLU A 109 -5.80 -8.45 -3.63
C GLU A 109 -6.63 -7.84 -2.51
N SER A 110 -6.20 -8.01 -1.27
CA SER A 110 -6.84 -7.38 -0.12
C SER A 110 -6.79 -5.84 -0.22
N VAL A 111 -5.64 -5.28 -0.64
CA VAL A 111 -5.52 -3.84 -0.84
C VAL A 111 -6.46 -3.36 -1.94
N ARG A 112 -6.49 -4.05 -3.08
CA ARG A 112 -7.41 -3.71 -4.19
C ARG A 112 -8.85 -3.66 -3.72
N LYS A 113 -9.26 -4.69 -2.98
CA LYS A 113 -10.63 -4.86 -2.52
C LYS A 113 -11.01 -3.86 -1.43
N ASN A 114 -10.12 -3.63 -0.47
CA ASN A 114 -10.42 -2.79 0.69
C ASN A 114 -10.20 -1.30 0.45
N ALA A 115 -9.27 -0.91 -0.42
CA ALA A 115 -8.93 0.49 -0.64
C ALA A 115 -10.00 1.26 -1.43
N ALA A 116 -10.67 0.62 -2.38
CA ALA A 116 -11.54 1.29 -3.36
C ALA A 116 -12.61 2.19 -2.73
N ASP A 117 -13.25 1.71 -1.66
CA ASP A 117 -14.33 2.44 -0.99
C ASP A 117 -14.05 2.67 0.48
N ALA A 118 -12.78 2.58 0.89
CA ALA A 118 -12.41 2.69 2.29
C ALA A 118 -12.61 4.12 2.82
N PRO A 119 -13.31 4.28 3.96
CA PRO A 119 -13.35 5.59 4.61
C PRO A 119 -11.99 5.94 5.20
N ILE A 120 -11.75 7.21 5.40
CA ILE A 120 -10.53 7.72 6.02
C ILE A 120 -10.87 8.14 7.45
N GLU A 121 -10.30 7.44 8.41
CA GLU A 121 -10.48 7.73 9.83
C GLU A 121 -9.25 8.44 10.36
N GLU A 122 -9.45 9.54 11.06
CA GLU A 122 -8.36 10.31 11.66
C GLU A 122 -8.29 9.99 13.15
N ILE A 123 -7.13 9.55 13.62
CA ILE A 123 -6.90 9.31 15.05
C ILE A 123 -6.34 10.57 15.67
N LYS A 124 -7.05 11.08 16.67
CA LYS A 124 -6.62 12.24 17.45
C LYS A 124 -6.14 11.77 18.81
N ASP A 125 -5.00 12.27 19.22
CA ASP A 125 -4.49 12.02 20.57
C ASP A 125 -5.07 13.04 21.55
#